data_6f086d0f170a1b4fbd01b1bd6948e5fb
#
_entry.id   6f086d0f170a1b4fbd01b1bd6948e5fb
#
_cell.length_a   1.000
_cell.length_b   1.000
_cell.length_c   1.000
_cell.angle_alpha   90.00
_cell.angle_beta   90.00
_cell.angle_gamma   90.00
#
_symmetry.space_group_name_H-M   'P 1'
#
loop_
_entity.id
_entity.type
_entity.pdbx_description
1 polymer ?
#
loop_
_entity_poly.entity_id
_entity_poly.type
_entity_poly.pdbx_seq_one_letter_code
_entity_poly.pdbx_strand_id
1 'polypeptide(L)'
;MKLLHTYNEYEQYLTHQKKKTEDPVRREKWLTQEWDLKLDGFKTIFSNLLRNSVLEKNQRALCIGARTGQEIVALRKLGLEASGIDIVPHEDLVLEGDMHDLQYEDSSFDFVFSNVFDHSLYPEKMISEIERVLKVDGHCLIQFQLKIPSDEYSENEIESIDHDVLSLFEQSKIIHSESINRNFAGMNWEIL
;
A
#
# COMPACT_ATOMS: atom_id res chain seq x y z
N MET A 1 -12.26 -13.94 0.57
CA MET A 1 -11.32 -13.47 -0.50
C MET A 1 -11.32 -14.46 -1.64
N LYS A 2 -11.45 -14.01 -2.87
CA LYS A 2 -11.47 -14.85 -4.05
C LYS A 2 -10.19 -14.64 -4.86
N LEU A 3 -9.40 -15.72 -5.01
CA LEU A 3 -8.20 -15.72 -5.82
C LEU A 3 -8.56 -15.59 -7.31
N LEU A 4 -7.90 -14.68 -8.02
CA LEU A 4 -8.17 -14.37 -9.44
C LEU A 4 -7.16 -15.04 -10.39
N HIS A 5 -5.92 -15.26 -9.93
CA HIS A 5 -4.85 -15.86 -10.70
C HIS A 5 -4.21 -17.04 -9.95
N THR A 6 -3.61 -17.95 -10.68
CA THR A 6 -2.86 -19.08 -10.13
C THR A 6 -1.53 -19.19 -10.84
N TYR A 7 -0.46 -19.47 -10.09
CA TYR A 7 0.90 -19.58 -10.59
C TYR A 7 1.52 -20.91 -10.15
N ASN A 8 2.37 -21.50 -10.98
CA ASN A 8 3.12 -22.67 -10.59
C ASN A 8 4.34 -22.32 -9.72
N GLU A 9 4.90 -21.14 -9.93
CA GLU A 9 6.08 -20.63 -9.25
C GLU A 9 5.91 -19.17 -8.90
N TYR A 10 6.48 -18.73 -7.79
CA TYR A 10 6.41 -17.34 -7.31
C TYR A 10 6.96 -16.33 -8.33
N GLU A 11 7.99 -16.69 -9.09
CA GLU A 11 8.58 -15.85 -10.13
C GLU A 11 7.59 -15.49 -11.25
N GLN A 12 6.61 -16.35 -11.52
CA GLN A 12 5.56 -16.06 -12.50
C GLN A 12 4.62 -14.94 -12.01
N TYR A 13 4.31 -14.95 -10.71
CA TYR A 13 3.57 -13.85 -10.08
C TYR A 13 4.37 -12.54 -10.14
N LEU A 14 5.64 -12.54 -9.74
CA LEU A 14 6.50 -11.35 -9.82
C LEU A 14 6.57 -10.81 -11.25
N THR A 15 6.74 -11.69 -12.23
CA THR A 15 6.74 -11.32 -13.66
C THR A 15 5.42 -10.71 -14.08
N HIS A 16 4.28 -11.23 -13.60
CA HIS A 16 2.96 -10.69 -13.89
C HIS A 16 2.82 -9.27 -13.31
N GLN A 17 3.15 -9.07 -12.04
CA GLN A 17 3.05 -7.78 -11.38
C GLN A 17 4.02 -6.73 -11.97
N LYS A 18 5.25 -7.12 -12.32
CA LYS A 18 6.23 -6.23 -12.96
C LYS A 18 5.72 -5.62 -14.27
N LYS A 19 4.99 -6.38 -15.09
CA LYS A 19 4.41 -5.90 -16.36
C LYS A 19 3.56 -4.64 -16.17
N LYS A 20 2.82 -4.51 -15.07
CA LYS A 20 2.01 -3.34 -14.75
C LYS A 20 2.87 -2.10 -14.55
N THR A 21 3.91 -2.22 -13.73
CA THR A 21 4.74 -1.08 -13.33
C THR A 21 5.78 -0.73 -14.39
N GLU A 22 6.22 -1.70 -15.19
CA GLU A 22 7.16 -1.50 -16.31
C GLU A 22 6.48 -0.97 -17.58
N ASP A 23 5.15 -1.02 -17.69
CA ASP A 23 4.42 -0.50 -18.85
C ASP A 23 4.72 1.00 -19.05
N PRO A 24 5.38 1.39 -20.14
CA PRO A 24 5.85 2.75 -20.34
C PRO A 24 4.71 3.77 -20.45
N VAL A 25 3.56 3.36 -21.00
CA VAL A 25 2.39 4.24 -21.15
C VAL A 25 1.75 4.52 -19.80
N ARG A 26 1.59 3.48 -18.97
CA ARG A 26 1.10 3.64 -17.59
C ARG A 26 2.06 4.47 -16.74
N ARG A 27 3.36 4.19 -16.84
CA ARG A 27 4.39 4.89 -16.07
C ARG A 27 4.46 6.37 -16.41
N GLU A 28 4.42 6.72 -17.72
CA GLU A 28 4.35 8.10 -18.17
C GLU A 28 3.11 8.82 -17.62
N LYS A 29 1.95 8.17 -17.70
CA LYS A 29 0.70 8.71 -17.16
C LYS A 29 0.78 9.00 -15.65
N TRP A 30 1.36 8.08 -14.87
CA TRP A 30 1.53 8.26 -13.42
C TRP A 30 2.48 9.39 -13.07
N LEU A 31 3.54 9.58 -13.86
CA LEU A 31 4.55 10.62 -13.64
C LEU A 31 4.12 12.01 -14.13
N THR A 32 3.11 12.09 -14.99
CA THR A 32 2.66 13.34 -15.62
C THR A 32 1.22 13.67 -15.26
N GLN A 33 0.25 13.01 -15.91
CA GLN A 33 -1.16 13.35 -15.82
C GLN A 33 -1.77 13.09 -14.42
N GLU A 34 -1.32 12.04 -13.75
CA GLU A 34 -1.88 11.61 -12.46
C GLU A 34 -1.04 12.06 -11.25
N TRP A 35 0.17 12.60 -11.47
CA TRP A 35 1.10 12.90 -10.38
C TRP A 35 0.50 13.83 -9.33
N ASP A 36 0.08 15.02 -9.74
CA ASP A 36 -0.44 16.04 -8.83
C ASP A 36 -1.75 15.60 -8.17
N LEU A 37 -2.63 14.95 -8.94
CA LEU A 37 -3.90 14.44 -8.42
C LEU A 37 -3.69 13.42 -7.30
N LYS A 38 -2.81 12.44 -7.52
CA LYS A 38 -2.48 11.42 -6.51
C LYS A 38 -1.75 12.02 -5.32
N LEU A 39 -0.77 12.88 -5.56
CA LEU A 39 -0.04 13.57 -4.51
C LEU A 39 -0.99 14.36 -3.58
N ASP A 40 -1.92 15.12 -4.13
CA ASP A 40 -2.87 15.91 -3.34
C ASP A 40 -3.88 15.02 -2.60
N GLY A 41 -4.27 13.91 -3.21
CA GLY A 41 -5.10 12.92 -2.54
C GLY A 41 -4.40 12.29 -1.34
N PHE A 42 -3.17 11.80 -1.49
CA PHE A 42 -2.38 11.25 -0.37
C PHE A 42 -2.13 12.29 0.71
N LYS A 43 -1.79 13.54 0.33
CA LYS A 43 -1.66 14.64 1.30
C LYS A 43 -2.94 14.87 2.10
N THR A 44 -4.11 14.77 1.45
CA THR A 44 -5.40 14.92 2.12
C THR A 44 -5.61 13.81 3.16
N ILE A 45 -5.38 12.54 2.78
CA ILE A 45 -5.51 11.39 3.67
C ILE A 45 -4.55 11.53 4.86
N PHE A 46 -3.25 11.68 4.60
CA PHE A 46 -2.24 11.73 5.65
C PHE A 46 -2.36 12.98 6.54
N SER A 47 -2.82 14.11 6.00
CA SER A 47 -3.13 15.30 6.82
C SER A 47 -4.29 15.05 7.79
N ASN A 48 -5.27 14.23 7.41
CA ASN A 48 -6.35 13.82 8.31
C ASN A 48 -5.81 12.95 9.45
N LEU A 49 -4.92 12.00 9.16
CA LEU A 49 -4.28 11.17 10.19
C LEU A 49 -3.44 12.01 11.16
N LEU A 50 -2.68 12.99 10.66
CA LEU A 50 -1.94 13.95 11.51
C LEU A 50 -2.88 14.78 12.40
N ARG A 51 -3.98 15.29 11.86
CA ARG A 51 -4.96 16.08 12.64
C ARG A 51 -5.65 15.26 13.74
N ASN A 52 -5.80 13.97 13.52
CA ASN A 52 -6.42 13.05 14.48
C ASN A 52 -5.38 12.38 15.40
N SER A 53 -4.13 12.81 15.37
CA SER A 53 -3.02 12.27 16.19
C SER A 53 -2.77 10.76 15.97
N VAL A 54 -3.12 10.22 14.81
CA VAL A 54 -2.74 8.88 14.38
C VAL A 54 -1.32 8.88 13.81
N LEU A 55 -0.91 9.99 13.21
CA LEU A 55 0.46 10.23 12.76
C LEU A 55 1.06 11.43 13.49
N GLU A 56 2.38 11.43 13.62
CA GLU A 56 3.16 12.53 14.17
C GLU A 56 4.33 12.87 13.24
N LYS A 57 4.81 14.12 13.32
CA LYS A 57 6.02 14.52 12.58
C LYS A 57 7.23 13.77 13.07
N ASN A 58 8.22 13.60 12.20
CA ASN A 58 9.46 12.87 12.43
C ASN A 58 9.30 11.36 12.66
N GLN A 59 8.09 10.82 12.55
CA GLN A 59 7.88 9.38 12.52
C GLN A 59 8.46 8.77 11.25
N ARG A 60 8.97 7.53 11.37
CA ARG A 60 9.43 6.74 10.22
C ARG A 60 8.26 6.02 9.57
N ALA A 61 8.10 6.21 8.27
CA ALA A 61 7.02 5.63 7.49
C ALA A 61 7.54 4.77 6.33
N LEU A 62 6.88 3.63 6.10
CA LEU A 62 7.13 2.75 4.95
C LEU A 62 5.89 2.72 4.05
N CYS A 63 6.09 2.96 2.75
CA CYS A 63 5.07 2.77 1.72
C CYS A 63 5.36 1.48 0.94
N ILE A 64 4.43 0.53 0.96
CA ILE A 64 4.56 -0.77 0.27
C ILE A 64 3.79 -0.73 -1.05
N GLY A 65 4.46 -1.09 -2.15
CA GLY A 65 3.90 -1.01 -3.50
C GLY A 65 3.84 0.42 -4.03
N ALA A 66 4.89 1.22 -3.73
CA ALA A 66 4.90 2.66 -3.93
C ALA A 66 5.05 3.13 -5.39
N ARG A 67 5.26 2.23 -6.32
CA ARG A 67 5.36 2.49 -7.79
C ARG A 67 6.25 3.67 -8.16
N THR A 68 5.68 4.87 -8.22
CA THR A 68 6.35 6.14 -8.58
C THR A 68 6.50 7.09 -7.38
N GLY A 69 6.00 6.73 -6.18
CA GLY A 69 6.35 7.34 -4.88
C GLY A 69 5.60 8.61 -4.50
N GLN A 70 4.41 8.90 -5.06
CA GLN A 70 3.62 10.07 -4.68
C GLN A 70 3.27 10.09 -3.20
N GLU A 71 2.94 8.93 -2.61
CA GLU A 71 2.66 8.74 -1.19
C GLU A 71 3.87 9.06 -0.32
N ILE A 72 5.08 8.67 -0.75
CA ILE A 72 6.33 8.98 -0.06
C ILE A 72 6.54 10.50 -0.03
N VAL A 73 6.38 11.14 -1.19
CA VAL A 73 6.50 12.60 -1.31
C VAL A 73 5.45 13.31 -0.45
N ALA A 74 4.23 12.79 -0.40
CA ALA A 74 3.16 13.34 0.43
C ALA A 74 3.54 13.29 1.92
N LEU A 75 3.98 12.13 2.43
CA LEU A 75 4.40 11.97 3.82
C LEU A 75 5.61 12.86 4.17
N ARG A 76 6.63 12.91 3.30
CA ARG A 76 7.79 13.81 3.50
C ARG A 76 7.40 15.28 3.56
N LYS A 77 6.48 15.73 2.71
CA LYS A 77 5.95 17.12 2.75
C LYS A 77 5.17 17.43 4.03
N LEU A 78 4.66 16.42 4.70
CA LEU A 78 3.98 16.54 6.00
C LEU A 78 4.93 16.40 7.19
N GLY A 79 6.20 16.14 6.96
CA GLY A 79 7.25 16.12 7.97
C GLY A 79 7.58 14.73 8.53
N LEU A 80 7.21 13.64 7.85
CA LEU A 80 7.60 12.29 8.22
C LEU A 80 8.90 11.87 7.49
N GLU A 81 9.61 10.91 8.05
CA GLU A 81 10.76 10.23 7.43
C GLU A 81 10.26 9.03 6.63
N ALA A 82 9.76 9.29 5.41
CA ALA A 82 9.14 8.26 4.59
C ALA A 82 10.12 7.64 3.60
N SER A 83 10.02 6.32 3.44
CA SER A 83 10.63 5.49 2.40
C SER A 83 9.58 4.61 1.75
N GLY A 84 9.92 3.96 0.65
CA GLY A 84 8.99 3.03 0.01
C GLY A 84 9.70 1.99 -0.82
N ILE A 85 8.99 0.89 -1.03
CA ILE A 85 9.43 -0.23 -1.86
C ILE A 85 8.40 -0.53 -2.96
N ASP A 86 8.89 -1.07 -4.04
CA ASP A 86 8.11 -1.71 -5.10
C ASP A 86 8.98 -2.79 -5.75
N ILE A 87 8.37 -3.78 -6.39
CA ILE A 87 9.11 -4.80 -7.17
C ILE A 87 9.80 -4.20 -8.40
N VAL A 88 9.41 -2.97 -8.79
CA VAL A 88 10.06 -2.17 -9.83
C VAL A 88 10.48 -0.84 -9.22
N PRO A 89 11.78 -0.63 -8.95
CA PRO A 89 12.26 0.59 -8.31
C PRO A 89 12.04 1.84 -9.18
N HIS A 90 12.03 3.01 -8.55
CA HIS A 90 11.91 4.30 -9.23
C HIS A 90 12.90 5.31 -8.66
N GLU A 91 13.98 5.53 -9.38
CA GLU A 91 15.07 6.44 -8.98
C GLU A 91 15.55 6.14 -7.53
N ASP A 92 15.92 7.17 -6.79
CA ASP A 92 16.29 7.06 -5.36
C ASP A 92 15.06 7.15 -4.43
N LEU A 93 13.85 7.22 -4.97
CA LEU A 93 12.62 7.45 -4.21
C LEU A 93 11.96 6.14 -3.76
N VAL A 94 11.92 5.15 -4.65
CA VAL A 94 11.31 3.84 -4.40
C VAL A 94 12.38 2.77 -4.59
N LEU A 95 12.70 2.05 -3.52
CA LEU A 95 13.67 0.96 -3.54
C LEU A 95 13.04 -0.32 -4.09
N GLU A 96 13.86 -1.22 -4.66
CA GLU A 96 13.38 -2.56 -5.00
C GLU A 96 13.09 -3.34 -3.72
N GLY A 97 11.93 -4.00 -3.66
CA GLY A 97 11.52 -4.81 -2.53
C GLY A 97 10.24 -5.59 -2.77
N ASP A 98 10.11 -6.69 -2.05
CA ASP A 98 8.95 -7.59 -2.09
C ASP A 98 8.09 -7.37 -0.84
N MET A 99 6.78 -7.17 -1.02
CA MET A 99 5.84 -7.01 0.09
C MET A 99 5.70 -8.25 0.97
N HIS A 100 6.12 -9.41 0.47
CA HIS A 100 6.06 -10.68 1.20
C HIS A 100 7.37 -11.02 1.94
N ASP A 101 8.43 -10.19 1.78
CA ASP A 101 9.73 -10.40 2.41
C ASP A 101 10.45 -9.05 2.56
N LEU A 102 10.02 -8.28 3.56
CA LEU A 102 10.52 -6.92 3.81
C LEU A 102 11.93 -6.97 4.38
N GLN A 103 12.89 -6.39 3.68
CA GLN A 103 14.30 -6.34 4.10
C GLN A 103 14.56 -5.23 5.14
N TYR A 104 13.76 -5.23 6.20
CA TYR A 104 13.85 -4.32 7.33
C TYR A 104 13.85 -5.10 8.65
N GLU A 105 14.47 -4.53 9.66
CA GLU A 105 14.45 -5.10 11.01
C GLU A 105 13.06 -4.98 11.64
N ASP A 106 12.77 -5.84 12.62
CA ASP A 106 11.55 -5.78 13.41
C ASP A 106 11.40 -4.41 14.08
N SER A 107 10.18 -3.94 14.22
CA SER A 107 9.88 -2.69 14.93
C SER A 107 10.65 -1.47 14.40
N SER A 108 10.79 -1.38 13.08
CA SER A 108 11.55 -0.31 12.39
C SER A 108 10.73 0.93 12.09
N PHE A 109 9.41 0.80 11.94
CA PHE A 109 8.53 1.87 11.45
C PHE A 109 7.43 2.23 12.44
N ASP A 110 7.10 3.52 12.49
CA ASP A 110 5.96 4.04 13.24
C ASP A 110 4.67 3.94 12.43
N PHE A 111 4.79 3.95 11.10
CA PHE A 111 3.66 3.91 10.17
C PHE A 111 3.97 3.07 8.93
N VAL A 112 3.03 2.25 8.51
CA VAL A 112 3.07 1.53 7.23
C VAL A 112 1.84 1.89 6.41
N PHE A 113 2.05 2.20 5.14
CA PHE A 113 0.99 2.46 4.17
C PHE A 113 1.06 1.50 3.00
N SER A 114 -0.09 0.98 2.58
CA SER A 114 -0.21 0.21 1.34
C SER A 114 -1.56 0.41 0.67
N ASN A 115 -1.55 0.50 -0.66
CA ASN A 115 -2.73 0.49 -1.51
C ASN A 115 -2.65 -0.61 -2.60
N VAL A 116 -1.91 -1.67 -2.31
CA VAL A 116 -1.70 -2.82 -3.21
C VAL A 116 -2.05 -4.15 -2.55
N PHE A 117 -2.88 -4.12 -1.51
CA PHE A 117 -3.24 -5.33 -0.76
C PHE A 117 -3.89 -6.40 -1.65
N ASP A 118 -4.78 -6.02 -2.56
CA ASP A 118 -5.41 -6.90 -3.53
C ASP A 118 -4.46 -7.47 -4.61
N HIS A 119 -3.25 -6.90 -4.73
CA HIS A 119 -2.18 -7.41 -5.60
C HIS A 119 -1.25 -8.42 -4.90
N SER A 120 -1.42 -8.65 -3.60
CA SER A 120 -0.62 -9.62 -2.86
C SER A 120 -1.04 -11.05 -3.22
N LEU A 121 -0.08 -11.89 -3.62
CA LEU A 121 -0.34 -13.32 -3.82
C LEU A 121 -0.56 -14.06 -2.49
N TYR A 122 0.12 -13.62 -1.43
CA TYR A 122 0.04 -14.17 -0.08
C TYR A 122 -0.31 -13.06 0.92
N PRO A 123 -1.60 -12.65 1.01
CA PRO A 123 -2.03 -11.55 1.87
C PRO A 123 -1.67 -11.74 3.35
N GLU A 124 -1.75 -12.99 3.84
CA GLU A 124 -1.35 -13.35 5.22
C GLU A 124 0.13 -13.08 5.47
N LYS A 125 0.99 -13.35 4.49
CA LYS A 125 2.42 -13.09 4.60
C LYS A 125 2.73 -11.58 4.56
N MET A 126 2.04 -10.84 3.68
CA MET A 126 2.15 -9.39 3.63
C MET A 126 1.75 -8.75 4.96
N ILE A 127 0.63 -9.17 5.55
CA ILE A 127 0.18 -8.64 6.85
C ILE A 127 1.16 -9.01 7.96
N SER A 128 1.64 -10.25 8.01
CA SER A 128 2.66 -10.68 8.98
C SER A 128 3.94 -9.83 8.90
N GLU A 129 4.39 -9.50 7.69
CA GLU A 129 5.54 -8.61 7.48
C GLU A 129 5.26 -7.16 7.93
N ILE A 130 4.05 -6.65 7.64
CA ILE A 130 3.61 -5.34 8.13
C ILE A 130 3.64 -5.29 9.66
N GLU A 131 3.06 -6.28 10.34
CA GLU A 131 3.05 -6.35 11.80
C GLU A 131 4.46 -6.51 12.38
N ARG A 132 5.33 -7.27 11.73
CA ARG A 132 6.72 -7.46 12.16
C ARG A 132 7.54 -6.17 12.13
N VAL A 133 7.41 -5.39 11.04
CA VAL A 133 8.21 -4.15 10.90
C VAL A 133 7.63 -2.96 11.63
N LEU A 134 6.36 -3.02 12.07
CA LEU A 134 5.73 -1.98 12.87
C LEU A 134 6.28 -2.01 14.32
N LYS A 135 6.52 -0.83 14.86
CA LYS A 135 6.79 -0.65 16.30
C LYS A 135 5.52 -0.94 17.11
N VAL A 136 5.71 -1.21 18.40
CA VAL A 136 4.60 -1.19 19.35
C VAL A 136 3.95 0.19 19.31
N ASP A 137 2.62 0.23 19.28
CA ASP A 137 1.80 1.43 19.08
C ASP A 137 1.97 2.11 17.71
N GLY A 138 2.65 1.44 16.75
CA GLY A 138 2.68 1.87 15.35
C GLY A 138 1.34 1.62 14.66
N HIS A 139 1.12 2.30 13.54
CA HIS A 139 -0.12 2.23 12.79
C HIS A 139 0.12 1.74 11.36
N CYS A 140 -0.83 0.97 10.82
CA CYS A 140 -0.87 0.74 9.38
C CYS A 140 -2.17 1.28 8.78
N LEU A 141 -2.06 1.74 7.54
CA LEU A 141 -3.19 2.14 6.70
C LEU A 141 -3.19 1.30 5.44
N ILE A 142 -4.24 0.52 5.25
CA ILE A 142 -4.43 -0.29 4.04
C ILE A 142 -5.61 0.25 3.26
N GLN A 143 -5.38 0.52 1.97
CA GLN A 143 -6.42 0.91 1.03
C GLN A 143 -6.65 -0.19 0.01
N PHE A 144 -7.89 -0.56 -0.24
CA PHE A 144 -8.26 -1.56 -1.24
C PHE A 144 -9.67 -1.30 -1.78
N GLN A 145 -10.02 -2.00 -2.86
CA GLN A 145 -11.38 -2.02 -3.38
C GLN A 145 -12.12 -3.23 -2.83
N LEU A 146 -13.38 -3.01 -2.44
CA LEU A 146 -14.25 -4.07 -1.93
C LEU A 146 -15.18 -4.58 -3.03
N LYS A 147 -15.24 -5.90 -3.22
CA LYS A 147 -16.16 -6.62 -4.14
C LYS A 147 -15.89 -6.38 -5.63
N ILE A 148 -14.79 -5.76 -5.96
CA ILE A 148 -14.31 -5.62 -7.33
C ILE A 148 -12.77 -5.64 -7.34
N PRO A 149 -12.11 -6.22 -8.34
CA PRO A 149 -10.67 -6.09 -8.50
C PRO A 149 -10.30 -4.65 -8.90
N SER A 150 -9.14 -4.19 -8.46
CA SER A 150 -8.64 -2.84 -8.81
C SER A 150 -8.35 -2.72 -10.30
N ASP A 151 -7.75 -3.76 -10.88
CA ASP A 151 -7.47 -3.89 -12.30
C ASP A 151 -7.14 -5.36 -12.68
N GLU A 152 -6.66 -5.58 -13.90
CA GLU A 152 -6.30 -6.92 -14.40
C GLU A 152 -5.09 -7.56 -13.72
N TYR A 153 -4.38 -6.82 -12.87
CA TYR A 153 -3.24 -7.31 -12.08
C TYR A 153 -3.59 -7.62 -10.63
N SER A 154 -4.86 -7.44 -10.23
CA SER A 154 -5.31 -7.85 -8.89
C SER A 154 -5.23 -9.37 -8.77
N GLU A 155 -4.63 -9.85 -7.70
CA GLU A 155 -4.54 -11.28 -7.38
C GLU A 155 -5.77 -11.77 -6.62
N ASN A 156 -6.41 -10.85 -5.88
CA ASN A 156 -7.53 -11.15 -5.03
C ASN A 156 -8.68 -10.17 -5.21
N GLU A 157 -9.90 -10.70 -5.22
CA GLU A 157 -11.11 -9.94 -4.99
C GLU A 157 -11.49 -10.02 -3.51
N ILE A 158 -11.51 -8.88 -2.84
CA ILE A 158 -11.82 -8.79 -1.41
C ILE A 158 -13.33 -8.68 -1.26
N GLU A 159 -13.96 -9.67 -0.64
CA GLU A 159 -15.42 -9.77 -0.51
C GLU A 159 -15.93 -9.27 0.85
N SER A 160 -15.09 -9.40 1.90
CA SER A 160 -15.42 -9.07 3.28
C SER A 160 -14.23 -8.48 4.02
N ILE A 161 -14.40 -7.32 4.62
CA ILE A 161 -13.38 -6.69 5.47
C ILE A 161 -12.99 -7.62 6.62
N ASP A 162 -13.98 -8.14 7.36
CA ASP A 162 -13.75 -8.95 8.54
C ASP A 162 -13.02 -10.27 8.21
N HIS A 163 -13.47 -10.98 7.18
CA HIS A 163 -12.94 -12.30 6.84
C HIS A 163 -11.71 -12.28 5.96
N ASP A 164 -11.57 -11.27 5.10
CA ASP A 164 -10.51 -11.27 4.09
C ASP A 164 -9.34 -10.37 4.45
N VAL A 165 -9.55 -9.45 5.39
CA VAL A 165 -8.51 -8.49 5.80
C VAL A 165 -8.26 -8.55 7.29
N LEU A 166 -9.27 -8.27 8.14
CA LEU A 166 -9.06 -8.17 9.59
C LEU A 166 -8.64 -9.49 10.24
N SER A 167 -9.15 -10.63 9.72
CA SER A 167 -8.77 -11.95 10.23
C SER A 167 -7.30 -12.32 10.01
N LEU A 168 -6.58 -11.57 9.18
CA LEU A 168 -5.16 -11.79 8.90
C LEU A 168 -4.24 -11.13 9.93
N PHE A 169 -4.75 -10.16 10.68
CA PHE A 169 -4.00 -9.49 11.73
C PHE A 169 -4.01 -10.31 13.02
N GLU A 170 -2.84 -10.59 13.55
CA GLU A 170 -2.68 -11.37 14.79
C GLU A 170 -2.37 -10.49 16.01
N GLN A 171 -1.68 -9.37 15.80
CA GLN A 171 -1.18 -8.50 16.88
C GLN A 171 -1.84 -7.12 16.88
N SER A 172 -2.48 -6.73 15.79
CA SER A 172 -3.06 -5.41 15.60
C SER A 172 -4.57 -5.41 15.84
N LYS A 173 -5.12 -4.25 16.11
CA LYS A 173 -6.56 -4.02 16.20
C LYS A 173 -6.98 -2.87 15.30
N ILE A 174 -8.17 -2.97 14.73
CA ILE A 174 -8.75 -1.88 13.97
C ILE A 174 -9.08 -0.69 14.88
N ILE A 175 -8.68 0.49 14.46
CA ILE A 175 -9.03 1.76 15.13
C ILE A 175 -9.92 2.64 14.28
N HIS A 176 -9.94 2.42 12.95
CA HIS A 176 -10.75 3.17 12.00
C HIS A 176 -11.04 2.35 10.76
N SER A 177 -12.23 2.48 10.18
CA SER A 177 -12.59 1.97 8.86
C SER A 177 -13.58 2.93 8.21
N GLU A 178 -13.34 3.31 6.96
CA GLU A 178 -14.26 4.14 6.20
C GLU A 178 -14.27 3.77 4.72
N SER A 179 -15.46 3.86 4.11
CA SER A 179 -15.61 3.80 2.66
C SER A 179 -15.41 5.19 2.07
N ILE A 180 -14.36 5.37 1.29
CA ILE A 180 -14.10 6.63 0.62
C ILE A 180 -14.78 6.62 -0.74
N ASN A 181 -15.91 7.28 -0.83
CA ASN A 181 -16.60 7.53 -2.10
C ASN A 181 -16.01 8.77 -2.81
N ARG A 182 -14.67 8.84 -2.87
CA ARG A 182 -13.96 9.89 -3.59
C ARG A 182 -13.33 9.28 -4.82
N ASN A 183 -13.60 9.92 -5.94
CA ASN A 183 -13.04 9.57 -7.22
C ASN A 183 -11.52 9.84 -7.25
N PHE A 184 -10.78 9.03 -6.50
CA PHE A 184 -9.33 9.00 -6.50
C PHE A 184 -8.92 8.23 -7.76
N ALA A 185 -8.65 8.93 -8.84
CA ALA A 185 -8.40 8.32 -10.16
C ALA A 185 -9.55 7.40 -10.66
N GLY A 186 -10.81 7.67 -10.29
CA GLY A 186 -11.97 6.90 -10.75
C GLY A 186 -12.35 5.68 -9.92
N MET A 187 -11.74 5.48 -8.76
CA MET A 187 -11.93 4.28 -7.94
C MET A 187 -12.51 4.61 -6.56
N ASN A 188 -13.41 3.76 -6.08
CA ASN A 188 -13.86 3.77 -4.69
C ASN A 188 -12.91 2.93 -3.85
N TRP A 189 -12.45 3.43 -2.72
CA TRP A 189 -11.50 2.75 -1.84
C TRP A 189 -12.10 2.51 -0.47
N GLU A 190 -11.80 1.35 0.11
CA GLU A 190 -11.95 1.12 1.55
C GLU A 190 -10.62 1.44 2.24
N ILE A 191 -10.69 2.03 3.43
CA ILE A 191 -9.54 2.36 4.27
C ILE A 191 -9.68 1.68 5.62
N LEU A 192 -8.67 0.98 6.03
CA LEU A 192 -8.55 0.36 7.35
C LEU A 192 -7.38 0.95 8.11
#